data_d59a217eeacad74ac3dc66f84ddd1fba
#
_entry.id   d59a217eeacad74ac3dc66f84ddd1fba
#
_cell.length_a   1.000
_cell.length_b   1.000
_cell.length_c   1.000
_cell.angle_alpha   90.00
_cell.angle_beta   90.00
_cell.angle_gamma   90.00
#
_symmetry.space_group_name_H-M   'P 1'
#
loop_
_entity.id
_entity.type
_entity.pdbx_description
1 polymer ?
#
loop_
_entity_poly.entity_id
_entity_poly.type
_entity_poly.pdbx_seq_one_letter_code
_entity_poly.pdbx_strand_id
1 'polypeptide(L)'
;AHGAGGEVGHACVEPEEEAVCNCGNHGCLEQMTSATGIVRLAKKYLASHDTPSSLRERGESISAKAVFDALKEGDAAAEAIVQEFSEYLGRALAVFACVVDPEVIVVGGGVSKAGKPLTDCIQKYYQKYAFPSCKSTPIILASLGNDAGIYGAARMVIKD
;
A
#
# COMPACT_ATOMS: atom_id res chain seq x y z
N ALA A 1 -23.92 -6.66 -14.16
CA ALA A 1 -22.67 -6.32 -13.49
C ALA A 1 -21.56 -6.13 -14.54
N HIS A 2 -20.66 -5.17 -14.30
CA HIS A 2 -19.60 -4.81 -15.27
C HIS A 2 -18.27 -5.51 -14.98
N GLY A 3 -18.22 -6.43 -14.00
CA GLY A 3 -17.00 -7.15 -13.60
C GLY A 3 -16.00 -6.31 -12.78
N ALA A 4 -16.35 -5.07 -12.40
CA ALA A 4 -15.46 -4.14 -11.69
C ALA A 4 -15.52 -4.28 -10.16
N GLY A 5 -16.24 -5.27 -9.62
CA GLY A 5 -16.27 -5.51 -8.18
C GLY A 5 -14.88 -5.89 -7.67
N GLY A 6 -14.40 -5.18 -6.65
CA GLY A 6 -13.07 -5.39 -6.08
C GLY A 6 -11.93 -4.56 -6.69
N GLU A 7 -12.16 -3.81 -7.76
CA GLU A 7 -11.17 -2.91 -8.39
C GLU A 7 -10.91 -1.65 -7.56
N VAL A 8 -10.82 -1.81 -6.24
CA VAL A 8 -10.63 -0.71 -5.27
C VAL A 8 -9.28 0.00 -5.43
N GLY A 9 -8.30 -0.64 -6.05
CA GLY A 9 -7.02 -0.03 -6.42
C GLY A 9 -7.16 1.16 -7.38
N HIS A 10 -8.28 1.24 -8.10
CA HIS A 10 -8.57 2.33 -9.03
C HIS A 10 -9.50 3.42 -8.46
N ALA A 11 -9.81 3.36 -7.16
CA ALA A 11 -10.43 4.49 -6.48
C ALA A 11 -9.48 5.69 -6.44
N CYS A 12 -9.97 6.88 -6.82
CA CYS A 12 -9.19 8.12 -6.77
C CYS A 12 -8.96 8.53 -5.31
N VAL A 13 -7.71 8.64 -4.89
CA VAL A 13 -7.27 9.07 -3.56
C VAL A 13 -6.41 10.33 -3.59
N GLU A 14 -5.94 10.71 -4.78
CA GLU A 14 -5.13 11.92 -5.02
C GLU A 14 -5.60 12.62 -6.30
N PRO A 15 -6.63 13.49 -6.19
CA PRO A 15 -7.21 14.15 -7.36
C PRO A 15 -6.23 15.05 -8.14
N GLU A 16 -5.21 15.58 -7.45
CA GLU A 16 -4.21 16.48 -8.05
C GLU A 16 -3.06 15.73 -8.76
N GLU A 17 -3.13 14.40 -8.82
CA GLU A 17 -2.13 13.60 -9.50
C GLU A 17 -2.27 13.71 -11.03
N GLU A 18 -1.25 14.25 -11.70
CA GLU A 18 -1.24 14.46 -13.14
C GLU A 18 -0.92 13.22 -13.97
N ALA A 19 -0.19 12.26 -13.38
CA ALA A 19 0.18 11.05 -14.11
C ALA A 19 -1.01 10.11 -14.30
N VAL A 20 -1.14 9.61 -15.51
CA VAL A 20 -2.21 8.68 -15.89
C VAL A 20 -1.97 7.30 -15.29
N CYS A 21 -2.98 6.72 -14.65
CA CYS A 21 -3.00 5.34 -14.22
C CYS A 21 -3.20 4.39 -15.42
N ASN A 22 -2.79 3.14 -15.30
CA ASN A 22 -3.01 2.12 -16.33
C ASN A 22 -4.50 1.91 -16.67
N CYS A 23 -5.42 2.25 -15.76
CA CYS A 23 -6.87 2.22 -16.03
C CYS A 23 -7.39 3.42 -16.85
N GLY A 24 -6.55 4.39 -17.15
CA GLY A 24 -6.89 5.63 -17.86
C GLY A 24 -7.30 6.80 -16.97
N ASN A 25 -7.51 6.59 -15.67
CA ASN A 25 -7.81 7.64 -14.69
C ASN A 25 -6.52 8.23 -14.08
N HIS A 26 -6.69 9.18 -13.16
CA HIS A 26 -5.62 9.81 -12.40
C HIS A 26 -5.84 9.62 -10.91
N GLY A 27 -4.73 9.65 -10.12
CA GLY A 27 -4.80 9.64 -8.67
C GLY A 27 -5.34 8.37 -8.05
N CYS A 28 -5.26 7.24 -8.75
CA CYS A 28 -5.71 5.95 -8.25
C CYS A 28 -4.90 5.48 -7.04
N LEU A 29 -5.54 4.79 -6.12
CA LEU A 29 -4.89 4.19 -4.95
C LEU A 29 -3.66 3.35 -5.34
N GLU A 30 -3.75 2.57 -6.41
CA GLU A 30 -2.63 1.78 -6.95
C GLU A 30 -1.40 2.63 -7.26
N GLN A 31 -1.58 3.84 -7.80
CA GLN A 31 -0.48 4.75 -8.12
C GLN A 31 0.28 5.22 -6.87
N MET A 32 -0.37 5.22 -5.70
CA MET A 32 0.21 5.63 -4.42
C MET A 32 0.68 4.43 -3.58
N THR A 33 0.03 3.26 -3.72
CA THR A 33 0.19 2.18 -2.75
C THR A 33 0.65 0.84 -3.33
N SER A 34 0.92 0.75 -4.63
CA SER A 34 1.60 -0.41 -5.21
C SER A 34 3.12 -0.35 -5.00
N ALA A 35 3.83 -1.42 -5.34
CA ALA A 35 5.29 -1.44 -5.30
C ALA A 35 5.90 -0.35 -6.20
N THR A 36 5.30 -0.10 -7.38
CA THR A 36 5.68 1.01 -8.27
C THR A 36 5.26 2.37 -7.72
N GLY A 37 4.13 2.43 -7.01
CA GLY A 37 3.67 3.62 -6.30
C GLY A 37 4.66 4.08 -5.23
N ILE A 38 5.16 3.16 -4.40
CA ILE A 38 6.20 3.47 -3.40
C ILE A 38 7.47 4.05 -4.07
N VAL A 39 7.91 3.45 -5.18
CA VAL A 39 9.07 3.97 -5.93
C VAL A 39 8.81 5.39 -6.44
N ARG A 40 7.62 5.65 -6.92
CA ARG A 40 7.20 6.96 -7.38
C ARG A 40 7.16 8.00 -6.25
N LEU A 41 6.56 7.65 -5.10
CA LEU A 41 6.60 8.50 -3.91
C LEU A 41 8.04 8.79 -3.48
N ALA A 42 8.91 7.77 -3.49
CA ALA A 42 10.32 7.94 -3.16
C ALA A 42 11.02 8.92 -4.11
N LYS A 43 10.84 8.78 -5.41
CA LYS A 43 11.43 9.71 -6.40
C LYS A 43 10.90 11.13 -6.22
N LYS A 44 9.60 11.30 -6.01
CA LYS A 44 8.96 12.60 -5.76
C LYS A 44 9.50 13.26 -4.50
N TYR A 45 9.58 12.50 -3.40
CA TYR A 45 10.12 12.99 -2.13
C TYR A 45 11.59 13.44 -2.26
N LEU A 46 12.44 12.58 -2.84
CA LEU A 46 13.88 12.87 -2.99
C LEU A 46 14.15 14.03 -3.95
N ALA A 47 13.27 14.30 -4.90
CA ALA A 47 13.38 15.44 -5.81
C ALA A 47 12.98 16.76 -5.14
N SER A 48 12.08 16.74 -4.17
CA SER A 48 11.53 17.93 -3.51
C SER A 48 12.13 18.26 -2.13
N HIS A 49 12.93 17.35 -1.56
CA HIS A 49 13.53 17.50 -0.23
C HIS A 49 15.03 17.17 -0.28
N ASP A 50 15.83 17.91 0.48
CA ASP A 50 17.28 17.68 0.61
C ASP A 50 17.64 16.75 1.78
N THR A 51 16.65 16.04 2.35
CA THR A 51 16.86 15.08 3.45
C THR A 51 17.93 14.07 3.06
N PRO A 52 19.00 13.90 3.84
CA PRO A 52 20.01 12.87 3.61
C PRO A 52 19.36 11.48 3.57
N SER A 53 19.76 10.64 2.61
CA SER A 53 19.18 9.30 2.46
C SER A 53 20.09 8.42 1.62
N SER A 54 20.23 7.18 2.03
CA SER A 54 20.90 6.11 1.25
C SER A 54 20.19 5.81 -0.08
N LEU A 55 18.91 6.20 -0.19
CA LEU A 55 18.13 6.03 -1.42
C LEU A 55 18.62 6.92 -2.56
N ARG A 56 19.29 8.07 -2.27
CA ARG A 56 19.81 8.98 -3.30
C ARG A 56 20.88 8.31 -4.16
N GLU A 57 21.74 7.51 -3.56
CA GLU A 57 22.81 6.80 -4.26
C GLU A 57 22.28 5.74 -5.26
N ARG A 58 21.02 5.33 -5.10
CA ARG A 58 20.38 4.31 -5.95
C ARG A 58 19.83 4.88 -7.26
N GLY A 59 19.58 6.17 -7.35
CA GLY A 59 19.05 6.81 -8.57
C GLY A 59 17.84 6.08 -9.12
N GLU A 60 17.93 5.65 -10.39
CA GLU A 60 16.85 4.91 -11.05
C GLU A 60 16.62 3.49 -10.52
N SER A 61 17.55 2.92 -9.76
CA SER A 61 17.45 1.56 -9.20
C SER A 61 16.69 1.48 -7.87
N ILE A 62 16.03 2.55 -7.46
CA ILE A 62 15.15 2.55 -6.27
C ILE A 62 14.05 1.51 -6.46
N SER A 63 13.83 0.69 -5.43
CA SER A 63 12.74 -0.30 -5.38
C SER A 63 11.97 -0.18 -4.07
N ALA A 64 10.74 -0.70 -4.02
CA ALA A 64 9.97 -0.76 -2.78
C ALA A 64 10.74 -1.48 -1.67
N LYS A 65 11.44 -2.58 -2.01
CA LYS A 65 12.33 -3.28 -1.06
C LYS A 65 13.39 -2.34 -0.49
N ALA A 66 14.07 -1.57 -1.35
CA ALA A 66 15.11 -0.64 -0.91
C ALA A 66 14.57 0.43 0.05
N VAL A 67 13.36 0.94 -0.18
CA VAL A 67 12.71 1.91 0.73
C VAL A 67 12.46 1.30 2.11
N PHE A 68 11.94 0.06 2.18
CA PHE A 68 11.71 -0.60 3.46
C PHE A 68 13.00 -1.06 4.15
N ASP A 69 14.04 -1.40 3.41
CA ASP A 69 15.35 -1.70 3.99
C ASP A 69 15.97 -0.43 4.61
N ALA A 70 15.94 0.70 3.89
CA ALA A 70 16.39 2.00 4.42
C ALA A 70 15.58 2.44 5.66
N LEU A 71 14.25 2.20 5.66
CA LEU A 71 13.42 2.45 6.85
C LEU A 71 13.92 1.67 8.07
N LYS A 72 14.28 0.40 7.92
CA LYS A 72 14.81 -0.44 9.01
C LYS A 72 16.16 0.06 9.54
N GLU A 73 16.91 0.75 8.68
CA GLU A 73 18.19 1.37 9.02
C GLU A 73 18.03 2.78 9.63
N GLY A 74 16.80 3.26 9.78
CA GLY A 74 16.51 4.56 10.39
C GLY A 74 16.65 5.75 9.42
N ASP A 75 16.58 5.52 8.12
CA ASP A 75 16.64 6.56 7.09
C ASP A 75 15.39 7.45 7.16
N ALA A 76 15.58 8.74 7.45
CA ALA A 76 14.48 9.69 7.67
C ALA A 76 13.65 9.95 6.39
N ALA A 77 14.25 9.91 5.21
CA ALA A 77 13.52 10.05 3.96
C ALA A 77 12.65 8.80 3.72
N ALA A 78 13.19 7.60 3.96
CA ALA A 78 12.43 6.36 3.85
C ALA A 78 11.27 6.33 4.85
N GLU A 79 11.46 6.84 6.06
CA GLU A 79 10.38 6.99 7.05
C GLU A 79 9.26 7.88 6.51
N ALA A 80 9.57 9.07 6.00
CA ALA A 80 8.59 9.99 5.45
C ALA A 80 7.83 9.37 4.26
N ILE A 81 8.53 8.69 3.35
CA ILE A 81 7.93 8.01 2.19
C ILE A 81 6.97 6.91 2.63
N VAL A 82 7.37 6.08 3.60
CA VAL A 82 6.50 5.00 4.11
C VAL A 82 5.32 5.54 4.90
N GLN A 83 5.48 6.67 5.59
CA GLN A 83 4.36 7.34 6.25
C GLN A 83 3.34 7.85 5.22
N GLU A 84 3.78 8.52 4.16
CA GLU A 84 2.90 9.00 3.09
C GLU A 84 2.16 7.85 2.40
N PHE A 85 2.87 6.80 1.99
CA PHE A 85 2.29 5.56 1.47
C PHE A 85 1.23 4.98 2.41
N SER A 86 1.57 4.86 3.70
CA SER A 86 0.67 4.26 4.70
C SER A 86 -0.54 5.13 5.00
N GLU A 87 -0.43 6.45 4.86
CA GLU A 87 -1.56 7.36 5.00
C GLU A 87 -2.56 7.19 3.86
N TYR A 88 -2.10 7.13 2.60
CA TYR A 88 -2.97 6.82 1.46
C TYR A 88 -3.70 5.50 1.65
N LEU A 89 -2.96 4.43 1.97
CA LEU A 89 -3.55 3.10 2.13
C LEU A 89 -4.48 3.03 3.34
N GLY A 90 -4.04 3.52 4.50
CA GLY A 90 -4.84 3.49 5.72
C GLY A 90 -6.16 4.26 5.59
N ARG A 91 -6.13 5.43 4.93
CA ARG A 91 -7.32 6.23 4.64
C ARG A 91 -8.29 5.49 3.69
N ALA A 92 -7.78 4.89 2.63
CA ALA A 92 -8.60 4.12 1.70
C ALA A 92 -9.22 2.89 2.37
N LEU A 93 -8.44 2.14 3.14
CA LEU A 93 -8.92 0.98 3.90
C LEU A 93 -10.01 1.37 4.91
N ALA A 94 -9.90 2.54 5.54
CA ALA A 94 -10.93 3.06 6.44
C ALA A 94 -12.27 3.30 5.72
N VAL A 95 -12.23 3.81 4.48
CA VAL A 95 -13.43 3.97 3.64
C VAL A 95 -14.02 2.61 3.27
N PHE A 96 -13.17 1.66 2.84
CA PHE A 96 -13.64 0.32 2.46
C PHE A 96 -14.21 -0.46 3.65
N ALA A 97 -13.63 -0.29 4.83
CA ALA A 97 -14.17 -0.88 6.05
C ALA A 97 -15.60 -0.43 6.36
N CYS A 98 -15.96 0.84 6.07
CA CYS A 98 -17.33 1.32 6.22
C CYS A 98 -18.32 0.66 5.23
N VAL A 99 -17.83 0.10 4.11
CA VAL A 99 -18.68 -0.53 3.09
C VAL A 99 -18.84 -2.03 3.33
N VAL A 100 -17.77 -2.72 3.77
CA VAL A 100 -17.75 -4.20 3.85
C VAL A 100 -17.69 -4.74 5.27
N ASP A 101 -17.46 -3.89 6.28
CA ASP A 101 -17.38 -4.22 7.71
C ASP A 101 -16.51 -5.48 7.99
N PRO A 102 -15.22 -5.47 7.64
CA PRO A 102 -14.39 -6.66 7.70
C PRO A 102 -13.94 -6.98 9.13
N GLU A 103 -13.89 -8.25 9.48
CA GLU A 103 -13.29 -8.73 10.74
C GLU A 103 -11.75 -8.61 10.73
N VAL A 104 -11.15 -8.67 9.55
CA VAL A 104 -9.71 -8.60 9.34
C VAL A 104 -9.39 -8.05 7.95
N ILE A 105 -8.32 -7.25 7.87
CA ILE A 105 -7.75 -6.78 6.59
C ILE A 105 -6.43 -7.52 6.37
N VAL A 106 -6.31 -8.22 5.24
CA VAL A 106 -5.14 -9.02 4.90
C VAL A 106 -4.33 -8.32 3.81
N VAL A 107 -3.06 -8.02 4.07
CA VAL A 107 -2.15 -7.40 3.13
C VAL A 107 -1.23 -8.45 2.52
N GLY A 108 -1.30 -8.61 1.20
CA GLY A 108 -0.50 -9.55 0.42
C GLY A 108 0.35 -8.89 -0.66
N GLY A 109 0.88 -9.72 -1.57
CA GLY A 109 1.69 -9.27 -2.69
C GLY A 109 3.13 -8.92 -2.32
N GLY A 110 3.88 -8.32 -3.27
CA GLY A 110 5.32 -8.07 -3.13
C GLY A 110 5.68 -7.15 -1.96
N VAL A 111 4.82 -6.18 -1.63
CA VAL A 111 5.05 -5.21 -0.56
C VAL A 111 4.94 -5.84 0.82
N SER A 112 4.16 -6.92 0.98
CA SER A 112 4.01 -7.64 2.26
C SER A 112 5.32 -8.22 2.81
N LYS A 113 6.34 -8.40 1.95
CA LYS A 113 7.69 -8.82 2.34
C LYS A 113 8.40 -7.81 3.28
N ALA A 114 7.91 -6.57 3.37
CA ALA A 114 8.40 -5.59 4.32
C ALA A 114 8.14 -5.98 5.79
N GLY A 115 7.17 -6.88 6.02
CA GLY A 115 6.90 -7.43 7.34
C GLY A 115 6.10 -6.52 8.25
N LYS A 116 6.28 -6.72 9.55
CA LYS A 116 5.56 -5.99 10.60
C LYS A 116 5.65 -4.46 10.52
N PRO A 117 6.79 -3.84 10.16
CA PRO A 117 6.86 -2.38 10.01
C PRO A 117 5.82 -1.82 9.03
N LEU A 118 5.51 -2.56 7.96
CA LEU A 118 4.47 -2.18 7.01
C LEU A 118 3.08 -2.14 7.68
N THR A 119 2.69 -3.25 8.32
CA THR A 119 1.34 -3.35 8.92
C THR A 119 1.16 -2.39 10.08
N ASP A 120 2.19 -2.17 10.90
CA ASP A 120 2.13 -1.21 12.01
C ASP A 120 1.91 0.22 11.50
N CYS A 121 2.60 0.60 10.42
CA CYS A 121 2.44 1.93 9.84
C CYS A 121 1.05 2.10 9.22
N ILE A 122 0.57 1.13 8.46
CA ILE A 122 -0.78 1.16 7.87
C ILE A 122 -1.85 1.18 8.97
N GLN A 123 -1.70 0.34 10.01
CA GLN A 123 -2.65 0.26 11.13
C GLN A 123 -2.79 1.61 11.85
N LYS A 124 -1.68 2.32 12.06
CA LYS A 124 -1.67 3.67 12.66
C LYS A 124 -2.56 4.63 11.88
N TYR A 125 -2.42 4.69 10.57
CA TYR A 125 -3.22 5.59 9.73
C TYR A 125 -4.65 5.09 9.55
N TYR A 126 -4.86 3.79 9.42
CA TYR A 126 -6.19 3.20 9.41
C TYR A 126 -6.99 3.62 10.65
N GLN A 127 -6.42 3.47 11.85
CA GLN A 127 -7.08 3.84 13.11
C GLN A 127 -7.39 5.34 13.21
N LYS A 128 -6.55 6.19 12.58
CA LYS A 128 -6.78 7.64 12.52
C LYS A 128 -8.06 7.98 11.77
N TYR A 129 -8.35 7.26 10.68
CA TYR A 129 -9.44 7.58 9.74
C TYR A 129 -10.65 6.66 9.85
N ALA A 130 -10.52 5.47 10.43
CA ALA A 130 -11.60 4.49 10.52
C ALA A 130 -12.78 4.98 11.39
N PHE A 131 -13.97 4.62 10.96
CA PHE A 131 -15.18 4.80 11.77
C PHE A 131 -15.01 4.11 13.13
N PRO A 132 -15.51 4.67 14.25
CA PRO A 132 -15.22 4.16 15.59
C PRO A 132 -15.39 2.66 15.80
N SER A 133 -16.42 2.06 15.23
CA SER A 133 -16.68 0.60 15.35
C SER A 133 -15.67 -0.26 14.58
N CYS A 134 -15.06 0.29 13.51
CA CYS A 134 -14.09 -0.42 12.67
C CYS A 134 -12.63 -0.23 13.12
N LYS A 135 -12.35 0.66 14.08
CA LYS A 135 -10.97 1.01 14.48
C LYS A 135 -10.14 -0.18 14.99
N SER A 136 -10.79 -1.18 15.57
CA SER A 136 -10.14 -2.37 16.11
C SER A 136 -9.86 -3.45 15.07
N THR A 137 -10.35 -3.30 13.83
CA THR A 137 -10.10 -4.28 12.76
C THR A 137 -8.60 -4.43 12.53
N PRO A 138 -8.03 -5.62 12.73
CA PRO A 138 -6.60 -5.84 12.59
C PRO A 138 -6.19 -5.86 11.12
N ILE A 139 -5.00 -5.31 10.84
CA ILE A 139 -4.33 -5.41 9.55
C ILE A 139 -3.17 -6.40 9.70
N ILE A 140 -3.24 -7.52 8.98
CA ILE A 140 -2.26 -8.61 9.07
C ILE A 140 -1.63 -8.91 7.71
N LEU A 141 -0.52 -9.63 7.73
CA LEU A 141 0.13 -10.11 6.49
C LEU A 141 -0.51 -11.41 6.01
N ALA A 142 -0.61 -11.55 4.68
CA ALA A 142 -1.02 -12.80 4.06
C ALA A 142 0.02 -13.90 4.33
N SER A 143 -0.42 -15.06 4.79
CA SER A 143 0.44 -16.22 5.07
C SER A 143 0.99 -16.88 3.80
N LEU A 144 0.25 -16.81 2.69
CA LEU A 144 0.63 -17.45 1.41
C LEU A 144 1.49 -16.55 0.50
N GLY A 145 1.75 -15.29 0.90
CA GLY A 145 2.55 -14.37 0.11
C GLY A 145 2.04 -14.20 -1.33
N ASN A 146 2.95 -14.31 -2.31
CA ASN A 146 2.60 -14.19 -3.73
C ASN A 146 1.84 -15.40 -4.30
N ASP A 147 1.87 -16.54 -3.60
CA ASP A 147 1.25 -17.77 -4.07
C ASP A 147 -0.26 -17.83 -3.74
N ALA A 148 -0.76 -16.85 -2.98
CA ALA A 148 -2.16 -16.77 -2.56
C ALA A 148 -3.16 -16.88 -3.73
N GLY A 149 -2.84 -16.25 -4.87
CA GLY A 149 -3.68 -16.33 -6.08
C GLY A 149 -3.77 -17.74 -6.65
N ILE A 150 -2.65 -18.47 -6.68
CA ILE A 150 -2.58 -19.85 -7.18
C ILE A 150 -3.38 -20.78 -6.27
N TYR A 151 -3.17 -20.68 -4.95
CA TYR A 151 -3.93 -21.46 -3.97
C TYR A 151 -5.43 -21.15 -4.02
N GLY A 152 -5.79 -19.86 -4.15
CA GLY A 152 -7.19 -19.43 -4.27
C GLY A 152 -7.86 -20.00 -5.52
N ALA A 153 -7.19 -19.90 -6.69
CA ALA A 153 -7.69 -20.46 -7.94
C ALA A 153 -7.85 -22.00 -7.87
N ALA A 154 -6.86 -22.70 -7.31
CA ALA A 154 -6.95 -24.15 -7.09
C ALA A 154 -8.11 -24.53 -6.16
N ARG A 155 -8.32 -23.77 -5.08
CA ARG A 155 -9.44 -24.02 -4.14
C ARG A 155 -10.81 -23.88 -4.78
N MET A 156 -10.96 -22.99 -5.76
CA MET A 156 -12.25 -22.80 -6.44
C MET A 156 -12.72 -24.03 -7.24
N VAL A 157 -11.79 -24.92 -7.66
CA VAL A 157 -12.11 -26.14 -8.43
C VAL A 157 -12.13 -27.42 -7.57
N ILE A 158 -11.62 -27.36 -6.35
CA ILE A 158 -11.69 -28.48 -5.40
C ILE A 158 -13.06 -28.45 -4.73
N LYS A 159 -13.85 -29.50 -5.00
CA LYS A 159 -15.11 -29.72 -4.29
C LYS A 159 -14.79 -30.49 -3.00
N ASP A 160 -15.37 -30.04 -1.88
CA ASP A 160 -15.36 -30.81 -0.60
C ASP A 160 -16.17 -32.08 -0.71
#